data_acb9d5eab9bc61c02926e5c323ad82ce
#
_entry.id   acb9d5eab9bc61c02926e5c323ad82ce
#
_cell.length_a   1.000
_cell.length_b   1.000
_cell.length_c   1.000
_cell.angle_alpha   90.00
_cell.angle_beta   90.00
_cell.angle_gamma   90.00
#
_symmetry.space_group_name_H-M   'P 1'
#
loop_
_entity.id
_entity.type
_entity.pdbx_description
1 polymer ?
#
loop_
_entity_poly.entity_id
_entity_poly.type
_entity_poly.pdbx_seq_one_letter_code
_entity_poly.pdbx_strand_id
1 'polypeptide(L)'
;MANIEDVSHLLEVMKQLRDPVEGCAWDLEQDHDSLIPYLEEESQELIEAIESKNSDNIKDELGDVLLQVIFHSQIAQENKEFDF
;
A
#
# COMPACT_ATOMS: atom_id res chain seq x y z
N MET A 1 11.69 -1.59 2.86
CA MET A 1 11.53 -2.03 1.46
C MET A 1 12.80 -2.51 0.81
N ALA A 2 13.93 -2.26 1.42
CA ALA A 2 15.23 -2.50 0.79
C ALA A 2 15.45 -3.92 0.26
N ASN A 3 14.83 -4.91 0.87
CA ASN A 3 15.10 -6.31 0.54
C ASN A 3 13.94 -6.99 -0.19
N ILE A 4 13.03 -6.22 -0.75
CA ILE A 4 11.97 -6.78 -1.56
C ILE A 4 12.46 -6.83 -2.99
N GLU A 5 12.87 -8.02 -3.40
CA GLU A 5 13.38 -8.25 -4.75
C GLU A 5 12.24 -8.36 -5.75
N ASP A 6 11.04 -8.66 -5.28
CA ASP A 6 9.92 -9.00 -6.12
C ASP A 6 8.63 -8.49 -5.51
N VAL A 7 7.90 -7.68 -6.25
CA VAL A 7 6.62 -7.13 -5.83
C VAL A 7 5.60 -8.25 -5.56
N SER A 8 5.76 -9.43 -6.17
CA SER A 8 4.89 -10.57 -5.94
C SER A 8 4.73 -10.90 -4.47
N HIS A 9 5.79 -10.76 -3.68
CA HIS A 9 5.74 -11.02 -2.25
C HIS A 9 4.80 -10.06 -1.53
N LEU A 10 4.87 -8.78 -1.86
CA LEU A 10 3.95 -7.78 -1.29
C LEU A 10 2.52 -8.03 -1.69
N LEU A 11 2.30 -8.43 -2.93
CA LEU A 11 0.96 -8.76 -3.42
C LEU A 11 0.39 -9.94 -2.65
N GLU A 12 1.21 -10.96 -2.39
CA GLU A 12 0.77 -12.12 -1.63
C GLU A 12 0.45 -11.77 -0.17
N VAL A 13 1.27 -10.95 0.47
CA VAL A 13 1.03 -10.48 1.83
C VAL A 13 -0.29 -9.71 1.91
N MET A 14 -0.53 -8.81 0.97
CA MET A 14 -1.76 -8.03 0.93
C MET A 14 -2.99 -8.93 0.75
N LYS A 15 -2.88 -9.94 -0.11
CA LYS A 15 -3.94 -10.91 -0.32
C LYS A 15 -4.28 -11.66 0.97
N GLN A 16 -3.26 -12.04 1.72
CA GLN A 16 -3.44 -12.71 3.01
C GLN A 16 -4.10 -11.80 4.04
N LEU A 17 -3.69 -10.54 4.10
CA LEU A 17 -4.27 -9.57 5.02
C LEU A 17 -5.75 -9.30 4.72
N ARG A 18 -6.15 -9.46 3.47
CA ARG A 18 -7.54 -9.28 3.04
C ARG A 18 -8.31 -10.59 2.88
N ASP A 19 -7.79 -11.67 3.42
CA ASP A 19 -8.50 -12.94 3.42
C ASP A 19 -9.73 -12.82 4.35
N PRO A 20 -10.94 -13.19 3.87
CA PRO A 20 -12.17 -13.01 4.65
C PRO A 20 -12.20 -13.80 5.97
N VAL A 21 -11.42 -14.86 6.07
CA VAL A 21 -11.41 -15.74 7.25
C VAL A 21 -10.22 -15.46 8.16
N GLU A 22 -9.01 -15.36 7.59
CA GLU A 22 -7.76 -15.28 8.34
C GLU A 22 -7.08 -13.91 8.25
N GLY A 23 -7.66 -12.97 7.54
CA GLY A 23 -7.06 -11.66 7.35
C GLY A 23 -7.15 -10.76 8.56
N CYS A 24 -6.60 -9.56 8.40
CA CYS A 24 -6.62 -8.53 9.43
C CYS A 24 -7.95 -7.78 9.39
N ALA A 25 -8.64 -7.70 10.52
CA ALA A 25 -9.96 -7.05 10.59
C ALA A 25 -9.93 -5.61 10.07
N TRP A 26 -8.90 -4.85 10.42
CA TRP A 26 -8.77 -3.47 9.95
C TRP A 26 -8.64 -3.41 8.43
N ASP A 27 -7.78 -4.26 7.85
CA ASP A 27 -7.58 -4.31 6.41
C ASP A 27 -8.85 -4.70 5.67
N LEU A 28 -9.62 -5.64 6.23
CA LEU A 28 -10.86 -6.12 5.62
C LEU A 28 -11.96 -5.06 5.59
N GLU A 29 -11.94 -4.11 6.51
CA GLU A 29 -12.91 -3.03 6.56
C GLU A 29 -12.64 -1.92 5.55
N GLN A 30 -11.46 -1.90 4.93
CA GLN A 30 -11.08 -0.82 4.05
C GLN A 30 -11.66 -1.00 2.64
N ASP A 31 -11.97 0.14 2.02
CA ASP A 31 -12.32 0.23 0.61
C ASP A 31 -11.55 1.40 0.00
N HIS A 32 -11.77 1.68 -1.28
CA HIS A 32 -11.08 2.78 -1.94
C HIS A 32 -11.31 4.11 -1.24
N ASP A 33 -12.55 4.38 -0.86
CA ASP A 33 -12.89 5.66 -0.24
C ASP A 33 -12.30 5.82 1.15
N SER A 34 -12.33 4.76 1.95
CA SER A 34 -11.79 4.81 3.32
C SER A 34 -10.29 5.02 3.35
N LEU A 35 -9.59 4.66 2.27
CA LEU A 35 -8.14 4.81 2.17
C LEU A 35 -7.70 6.18 1.65
N ILE A 36 -8.62 7.02 1.17
CA ILE A 36 -8.25 8.34 0.65
C ILE A 36 -7.43 9.17 1.66
N PRO A 37 -7.85 9.29 2.93
CA PRO A 37 -7.05 10.07 3.89
C PRO A 37 -5.63 9.54 4.06
N TYR A 38 -5.46 8.22 4.02
CA TYR A 38 -4.13 7.61 4.15
C TYR A 38 -3.27 7.88 2.92
N LEU A 39 -3.85 7.84 1.74
CA LEU A 39 -3.13 8.16 0.52
C LEU A 39 -2.67 9.62 0.52
N GLU A 40 -3.52 10.53 0.97
CA GLU A 40 -3.16 11.94 1.11
C GLU A 40 -1.99 12.11 2.07
N GLU A 41 -2.06 11.47 3.24
CA GLU A 41 -1.00 11.54 4.25
C GLU A 41 0.32 10.97 3.73
N GLU A 42 0.29 9.77 3.14
CA GLU A 42 1.50 9.13 2.62
C GLU A 42 2.12 9.93 1.47
N SER A 43 1.30 10.50 0.60
CA SER A 43 1.79 11.34 -0.49
C SER A 43 2.46 12.60 0.06
N GLN A 44 1.89 13.22 1.08
CA GLN A 44 2.47 14.41 1.71
C GLN A 44 3.80 14.07 2.38
N GLU A 45 3.87 12.93 3.06
CA GLU A 45 5.11 12.48 3.69
C GLU A 45 6.21 12.24 2.66
N LEU A 46 5.86 11.68 1.50
CA LEU A 46 6.82 11.50 0.42
C LEU A 46 7.31 12.84 -0.11
N ILE A 47 6.41 13.81 -0.29
CA ILE A 47 6.79 15.16 -0.74
C ILE A 47 7.78 15.78 0.25
N GLU A 48 7.49 15.71 1.53
CA GLU A 48 8.38 16.23 2.57
C GLU A 48 9.73 15.54 2.57
N ALA A 49 9.74 14.22 2.37
CA ALA A 49 10.99 13.47 2.27
C ALA A 49 11.83 13.93 1.08
N ILE A 50 11.20 14.13 -0.07
CA ILE A 50 11.88 14.63 -1.27
C ILE A 50 12.46 16.02 -1.02
N GLU A 51 11.69 16.88 -0.39
CA GLU A 51 12.13 18.24 -0.06
C GLU A 51 13.30 18.24 0.92
N SER A 52 13.34 17.29 1.84
CA SER A 52 14.45 17.12 2.79
C SER A 52 15.74 16.65 2.14
N LYS A 53 15.66 16.10 0.94
CA LYS A 53 16.80 15.54 0.19
C LYS A 53 17.52 14.41 0.93
N ASN A 54 16.82 13.72 1.82
CA ASN A 54 17.35 12.59 2.55
C ASN A 54 16.93 11.29 1.86
N SER A 55 17.90 10.59 1.28
CA SER A 55 17.63 9.38 0.49
C SER A 55 16.95 8.28 1.30
N ASP A 56 17.31 8.11 2.55
CA ASP A 56 16.71 7.07 3.39
C ASP A 56 15.24 7.37 3.65
N ASN A 57 14.90 8.63 3.90
CA ASN A 57 13.51 9.04 4.10
C ASN A 57 12.70 8.85 2.81
N ILE A 58 13.27 9.25 1.68
CA ILE A 58 12.61 9.07 0.37
C ILE A 58 12.31 7.59 0.14
N LYS A 59 13.27 6.73 0.41
CA LYS A 59 13.11 5.29 0.22
C LYS A 59 11.98 4.73 1.08
N ASP A 60 11.93 5.12 2.35
CA ASP A 60 10.90 4.65 3.27
C ASP A 60 9.51 5.11 2.83
N GLU A 61 9.38 6.38 2.45
CA GLU A 61 8.09 6.93 2.04
C GLU A 61 7.63 6.41 0.67
N LEU A 62 8.57 6.11 -0.23
CA LEU A 62 8.22 5.43 -1.48
C LEU A 62 7.61 4.05 -1.21
N GLY A 63 8.15 3.34 -0.22
CA GLY A 63 7.59 2.06 0.19
C GLY A 63 6.16 2.20 0.69
N ASP A 64 5.90 3.21 1.50
CA ASP A 64 4.57 3.44 2.05
C ASP A 64 3.56 3.83 0.96
N VAL A 65 3.96 4.64 -0.01
CA VAL A 65 3.11 4.96 -1.17
C VAL A 65 2.85 3.72 -2.01
N LEU A 66 3.88 2.89 -2.22
CA LEU A 66 3.71 1.63 -2.96
C LEU A 66 2.68 0.72 -2.28
N LEU A 67 2.69 0.65 -0.96
CA LEU A 67 1.70 -0.14 -0.23
C LEU A 67 0.27 0.35 -0.50
N GLN A 68 0.06 1.65 -0.66
CA GLN A 68 -1.25 2.18 -1.04
C GLN A 68 -1.67 1.67 -2.42
N VAL A 69 -0.75 1.67 -3.38
CA VAL A 69 -1.01 1.16 -4.73
C VAL A 69 -1.41 -0.32 -4.66
N ILE A 70 -0.68 -1.11 -3.90
CA ILE A 70 -0.94 -2.55 -3.77
C ILE A 70 -2.28 -2.80 -3.08
N PHE A 71 -2.59 -2.03 -2.04
CA PHE A 71 -3.85 -2.15 -1.31
C PHE A 71 -5.04 -1.91 -2.25
N HIS A 72 -5.02 -0.81 -2.99
CA HIS A 72 -6.08 -0.49 -3.95
C HIS A 72 -6.19 -1.53 -5.05
N SER A 73 -5.06 -2.05 -5.52
CA SER A 73 -5.05 -3.10 -6.55
C SER A 73 -5.69 -4.39 -6.04
N GLN A 74 -5.47 -4.74 -4.80
CA GLN A 74 -6.09 -5.93 -4.20
C GLN A 74 -7.61 -5.75 -4.06
N ILE A 75 -8.05 -4.57 -3.64
CA ILE A 75 -9.49 -4.26 -3.56
C ILE A 75 -10.12 -4.37 -4.95
N ALA A 76 -9.48 -3.82 -5.96
CA ALA A 76 -9.97 -3.88 -7.34
C ALA A 76 -10.07 -5.33 -7.84
N GLN A 77 -9.09 -6.16 -7.50
CA GLN A 77 -9.10 -7.58 -7.86
C GLN A 77 -10.28 -8.31 -7.22
N GLU A 78 -10.54 -8.05 -5.94
CA GLU A 78 -11.69 -8.63 -5.23
C GLU A 78 -13.00 -8.23 -5.87
N ASN A 79 -13.08 -7.00 -6.37
CA ASN A 79 -14.26 -6.47 -7.04
C ASN A 79 -14.35 -6.90 -8.51
N LYS A 80 -13.38 -7.68 -8.99
CA LYS A 80 -13.31 -8.18 -10.36
C LYS A 80 -13.24 -7.06 -11.40
N GLU A 81 -12.55 -5.97 -11.05
CA GLU A 81 -12.38 -4.83 -11.95
C GLU A 81 -11.04 -4.91 -12.69
N PHE A 82 -9.95 -5.04 -11.94
CA PHE A 82 -8.59 -5.19 -12.46
C PHE A 82 -7.68 -5.71 -11.35
N ASP A 83 -6.42 -5.96 -11.67
CA ASP A 83 -5.42 -6.36 -10.69
C ASP A 83 -4.12 -5.56 -10.88
N PHE A 84 -3.16 -5.81 -10.02
CA PHE A 84 -1.87 -5.16 -10.14
C PHE A 84 -1.19 -5.53 -11.46
#